data_5ba4d456697ac820fc3deccd7e8e7950
#
_entry.id   5ba4d456697ac820fc3deccd7e8e7950
#
_cell.length_a   1.000
_cell.length_b   1.000
_cell.length_c   1.000
_cell.angle_alpha   90.00
_cell.angle_beta   90.00
_cell.angle_gamma   90.00
#
_symmetry.space_group_name_H-M   'P 1'
#
loop_
_entity.id
_entity.type
_entity.pdbx_description
1 polymer ?
#
loop_
_entity_poly.entity_id
_entity_poly.type
_entity_poly.pdbx_seq_one_letter_code
_entity_poly.pdbx_strand_id
1 'polypeptide(L)'
;MNRKKQKRDVRIKKARRKAVICGVCVAAAAFLVIIFINSILRRTLEQYEPDIIIDGVFIGDTDVSGMTAEEAEAAVEADTEQISGELIIFDLGDGREARATLKELGLSVKELDKIIGQAVDYGKKGSRVEAYKILKASEKGEQKRFPIRYQVTEESVGEVLLARTDGLLNSPQNAALTQQDGVSAVIGDEPGEALDLKETAAELNEFLGDRWKKEGGRVQAVLDQVQADITEEDLQEITDVLGTYSTNYGTSSEARKKNVESGAGHIDGILIRPGEEISVNEVLSLYTPENGYENAPSYAGNEVVESMGGGICQVSTTLYNALLYAEIEITERHEHSMMVGYVDPSRDAAIAEGLKDLKFRNNLENPIYIVGTA
;
A
#
# COMPACT_ATOMS: atom_id res chain seq x y z
N MET A 1 104.26 13.62 15.56
CA MET A 1 102.81 13.75 15.88
C MET A 1 101.85 13.04 14.89
N ASN A 2 102.32 12.51 13.76
CA ASN A 2 101.47 11.95 12.68
C ASN A 2 101.11 10.46 12.83
N ARG A 3 101.89 9.58 13.47
CA ARG A 3 101.63 8.11 13.61
C ARG A 3 100.47 7.78 14.55
N LYS A 4 100.23 8.58 15.59
CA LYS A 4 99.08 8.32 16.55
C LYS A 4 97.73 8.71 15.95
N LYS A 5 97.64 9.79 15.12
CA LYS A 5 96.43 10.22 14.45
C LYS A 5 95.99 9.21 13.36
N GLN A 6 96.96 8.67 12.63
CA GLN A 6 96.74 7.68 11.58
C GLN A 6 96.20 6.31 12.17
N LYS A 7 96.75 5.87 13.33
CA LYS A 7 96.27 4.68 14.03
C LYS A 7 94.84 4.89 14.59
N ARG A 8 94.52 6.08 15.04
CA ARG A 8 93.17 6.43 15.54
C ARG A 8 92.14 6.44 14.41
N ASP A 9 92.45 7.02 13.24
CA ASP A 9 91.59 7.06 12.12
C ASP A 9 91.33 5.66 11.50
N VAL A 10 92.32 4.78 11.48
CA VAL A 10 92.15 3.39 11.07
C VAL A 10 91.23 2.62 12.04
N ARG A 11 91.40 2.85 13.37
CA ARG A 11 90.50 2.22 14.35
C ARG A 11 89.07 2.70 14.26
N ILE A 12 88.81 4.01 13.99
CA ILE A 12 87.49 4.58 13.78
C ILE A 12 86.85 4.02 12.52
N LYS A 13 87.61 3.95 11.40
CA LYS A 13 87.16 3.33 10.18
C LYS A 13 86.74 1.86 10.33
N LYS A 14 87.61 1.09 11.09
CA LYS A 14 87.33 -0.33 11.38
C LYS A 14 86.15 -0.53 12.31
N ALA A 15 85.92 0.36 13.28
CA ALA A 15 84.73 0.36 14.17
C ALA A 15 83.44 0.75 13.38
N ARG A 16 83.51 1.78 12.53
CA ARG A 16 82.36 2.16 11.65
C ARG A 16 82.01 1.02 10.71
N ARG A 17 83.02 0.36 10.08
CA ARG A 17 82.73 -0.78 9.17
C ARG A 17 82.13 -1.99 9.92
N LYS A 18 82.53 -2.27 11.15
CA LYS A 18 81.91 -3.30 11.99
C LYS A 18 80.48 -2.94 12.40
N ALA A 19 80.25 -1.68 12.75
CA ALA A 19 78.90 -1.20 13.10
C ALA A 19 77.94 -1.27 11.86
N VAL A 20 78.41 -0.90 10.67
CA VAL A 20 77.64 -1.06 9.44
C VAL A 20 77.34 -2.52 9.09
N ILE A 21 78.30 -3.41 9.21
CA ILE A 21 78.14 -4.87 9.00
C ILE A 21 77.10 -5.41 10.00
N CYS A 22 77.25 -5.06 11.31
CA CYS A 22 76.31 -5.47 12.34
C CYS A 22 74.87 -4.95 12.05
N GLY A 23 74.76 -3.70 11.66
CA GLY A 23 73.46 -3.12 11.24
C GLY A 23 72.83 -3.86 10.05
N VAL A 24 73.62 -4.22 9.04
CA VAL A 24 73.15 -5.00 7.88
C VAL A 24 72.71 -6.41 8.29
N CYS A 25 73.50 -7.08 9.19
CA CYS A 25 73.11 -8.40 9.69
C CYS A 25 71.81 -8.36 10.54
N VAL A 26 71.61 -7.35 11.36
CA VAL A 26 70.38 -7.16 12.13
C VAL A 26 69.19 -6.91 11.19
N ALA A 27 69.39 -6.05 10.18
CA ALA A 27 68.34 -5.80 9.15
C ALA A 27 68.00 -7.07 8.35
N ALA A 28 69.00 -7.85 7.97
CA ALA A 28 68.77 -9.12 7.25
C ALA A 28 68.05 -10.16 8.14
N ALA A 29 68.44 -10.26 9.41
CA ALA A 29 67.76 -11.13 10.36
C ALA A 29 66.29 -10.71 10.58
N ALA A 30 66.03 -9.42 10.76
CA ALA A 30 64.67 -8.89 10.85
C ALA A 30 63.82 -9.16 9.58
N PHE A 31 64.43 -9.03 8.42
CA PHE A 31 63.78 -9.33 7.13
C PHE A 31 63.43 -10.83 7.00
N LEU A 32 64.31 -11.73 7.40
CA LEU A 32 64.04 -13.16 7.42
C LEU A 32 62.91 -13.53 8.40
N VAL A 33 62.88 -12.90 9.59
CA VAL A 33 61.79 -13.07 10.56
C VAL A 33 60.44 -12.60 9.95
N ILE A 34 60.42 -11.48 9.25
CA ILE A 34 59.20 -10.97 8.57
C ILE A 34 58.75 -11.96 7.51
N ILE A 35 59.66 -12.48 6.66
CA ILE A 35 59.36 -13.50 5.66
C ILE A 35 58.77 -14.75 6.30
N PHE A 36 59.39 -15.23 7.39
CA PHE A 36 58.94 -16.41 8.12
C PHE A 36 57.54 -16.22 8.72
N ILE A 37 57.30 -15.08 9.38
CA ILE A 37 55.97 -14.75 9.92
C ILE A 37 54.94 -14.69 8.76
N ASN A 38 55.22 -13.99 7.66
CA ASN A 38 54.35 -13.94 6.51
C ASN A 38 54.05 -15.31 5.90
N SER A 39 55.06 -16.22 5.89
CA SER A 39 54.88 -17.60 5.41
C SER A 39 53.92 -18.40 6.30
N ILE A 40 54.05 -18.28 7.64
CA ILE A 40 53.14 -18.92 8.58
C ILE A 40 51.70 -18.36 8.40
N LEU A 41 51.56 -17.03 8.37
CA LEU A 41 50.25 -16.38 8.18
C LEU A 41 49.59 -16.85 6.89
N ARG A 42 50.35 -16.87 5.79
CA ARG A 42 49.88 -17.33 4.49
C ARG A 42 49.42 -18.79 4.53
N ARG A 43 50.24 -19.69 5.09
CA ARG A 43 49.94 -21.13 5.19
C ARG A 43 48.70 -21.41 6.04
N THR A 44 48.48 -20.64 7.11
CA THR A 44 47.27 -20.77 7.93
C THR A 44 46.02 -20.27 7.19
N LEU A 45 46.13 -19.14 6.47
CA LEU A 45 45.02 -18.59 5.73
C LEU A 45 44.62 -19.47 4.52
N GLU A 46 45.58 -20.14 3.87
CA GLU A 46 45.35 -21.05 2.75
C GLU A 46 44.64 -22.37 3.15
N GLN A 47 44.45 -22.63 4.44
CA GLN A 47 43.71 -23.81 4.95
C GLN A 47 42.18 -23.58 4.98
N TYR A 48 41.74 -22.34 4.89
CA TYR A 48 40.31 -21.98 4.90
C TYR A 48 39.78 -21.74 3.51
N GLU A 49 38.66 -22.36 3.20
CA GLU A 49 37.98 -22.18 1.92
C GLU A 49 37.42 -20.76 1.82
N PRO A 50 37.60 -20.06 0.69
CA PRO A 50 37.17 -18.66 0.55
C PRO A 50 35.68 -18.47 0.69
N ASP A 51 34.88 -19.44 0.28
CA ASP A 51 33.43 -19.35 0.20
C ASP A 51 32.69 -19.98 1.40
N ILE A 52 33.43 -20.59 2.35
CA ILE A 52 32.86 -21.22 3.55
C ILE A 52 33.01 -20.30 4.76
N ILE A 53 31.91 -20.02 5.46
CA ILE A 53 31.93 -19.24 6.70
C ILE A 53 32.75 -19.98 7.78
N ILE A 54 33.61 -19.26 8.51
CA ILE A 54 34.42 -19.87 9.55
C ILE A 54 33.58 -20.28 10.78
N ASP A 55 34.13 -21.18 11.61
CA ASP A 55 33.48 -21.64 12.83
C ASP A 55 33.17 -20.49 13.81
N GLY A 56 32.12 -20.62 14.62
CA GLY A 56 31.71 -19.66 15.65
C GLY A 56 31.04 -18.40 15.11
N VAL A 57 30.61 -18.39 13.88
CA VAL A 57 29.86 -17.27 13.27
C VAL A 57 28.35 -17.51 13.33
N PHE A 58 27.63 -16.50 13.81
CA PHE A 58 26.19 -16.49 13.91
C PHE A 58 25.60 -15.29 13.17
N ILE A 59 24.46 -15.50 12.49
CA ILE A 59 23.61 -14.44 11.94
C ILE A 59 22.32 -14.41 12.78
N GLY A 60 22.14 -13.36 13.56
CA GLY A 60 21.12 -13.38 14.62
C GLY A 60 21.42 -14.48 15.64
N ASP A 61 20.49 -15.43 15.77
CA ASP A 61 20.65 -16.62 16.62
C ASP A 61 21.03 -17.88 15.83
N THR A 62 21.01 -17.81 14.49
CA THR A 62 21.32 -18.92 13.59
C THR A 62 22.83 -19.16 13.52
N ASP A 63 23.29 -20.36 13.85
CA ASP A 63 24.67 -20.80 13.65
C ASP A 63 24.91 -21.09 12.16
N VAL A 64 25.80 -20.32 11.54
CA VAL A 64 26.14 -20.45 10.11
C VAL A 64 27.57 -20.94 9.90
N SER A 65 28.18 -21.52 10.94
CA SER A 65 29.54 -22.07 10.89
C SER A 65 29.67 -23.17 9.85
N GLY A 66 30.70 -23.11 9.02
CA GLY A 66 30.95 -24.10 7.98
C GLY A 66 30.04 -24.10 6.80
N MET A 67 29.14 -23.10 6.69
CA MET A 67 28.16 -22.98 5.60
C MET A 67 28.71 -22.12 4.45
N THR A 68 28.24 -22.39 3.24
CA THR A 68 28.32 -21.48 2.10
C THR A 68 27.35 -20.30 2.28
N ALA A 69 27.42 -19.29 1.41
CA ALA A 69 26.46 -18.19 1.43
C ALA A 69 25.02 -18.68 1.24
N GLU A 70 24.78 -19.57 0.28
CA GLU A 70 23.46 -20.12 -0.02
C GLU A 70 22.90 -20.97 1.14
N GLU A 71 23.75 -21.79 1.78
CA GLU A 71 23.35 -22.58 2.94
C GLU A 71 23.02 -21.69 4.16
N ALA A 72 23.79 -20.63 4.36
CA ALA A 72 23.55 -19.66 5.44
C ALA A 72 22.25 -18.87 5.22
N GLU A 73 21.96 -18.47 3.97
CA GLU A 73 20.69 -17.85 3.60
C GLU A 73 19.52 -18.76 3.91
N ALA A 74 19.56 -19.99 3.41
CA ALA A 74 18.49 -20.96 3.65
C ALA A 74 18.29 -21.26 5.15
N ALA A 75 19.38 -21.31 5.95
CA ALA A 75 19.30 -21.53 7.39
C ALA A 75 18.64 -20.35 8.13
N VAL A 76 19.00 -19.10 7.78
CA VAL A 76 18.39 -17.90 8.36
C VAL A 76 16.93 -17.75 7.95
N GLU A 77 16.60 -18.06 6.69
CA GLU A 77 15.21 -18.05 6.20
C GLU A 77 14.36 -19.12 6.92
N ALA A 78 14.91 -20.33 7.13
CA ALA A 78 14.21 -21.38 7.86
C ALA A 78 13.93 -20.99 9.32
N ASP A 79 14.86 -20.35 10.00
CA ASP A 79 14.65 -19.84 11.36
C ASP A 79 13.62 -18.68 11.36
N THR A 80 13.62 -17.83 10.32
CA THR A 80 12.64 -16.75 10.16
C THR A 80 11.25 -17.33 9.94
N GLU A 81 11.12 -18.40 9.15
CA GLU A 81 9.83 -19.08 8.90
C GLU A 81 9.24 -19.68 10.19
N GLN A 82 10.07 -20.17 11.12
CA GLN A 82 9.57 -20.73 12.39
C GLN A 82 8.87 -19.67 13.26
N ILE A 83 9.30 -18.42 13.19
CA ILE A 83 8.72 -17.30 13.96
C ILE A 83 7.69 -16.50 13.15
N SER A 84 7.54 -16.77 11.87
CA SER A 84 6.60 -16.06 10.99
C SER A 84 5.13 -16.37 11.30
N GLY A 85 4.85 -17.48 11.99
CA GLY A 85 3.48 -17.83 12.43
C GLY A 85 2.90 -16.95 13.52
N GLU A 86 3.68 -16.06 14.13
CA GLU A 86 3.24 -15.18 15.21
C GLU A 86 2.19 -14.17 14.72
N LEU A 87 1.17 -13.96 15.56
CA LEU A 87 0.00 -13.12 15.24
C LEU A 87 0.27 -11.66 15.62
N ILE A 88 0.05 -10.77 14.67
CA ILE A 88 0.01 -9.33 14.90
C ILE A 88 -1.42 -8.85 14.89
N ILE A 89 -1.77 -8.05 15.89
CA ILE A 89 -3.06 -7.37 16.03
C ILE A 89 -2.85 -5.91 15.68
N PHE A 90 -3.55 -5.44 14.65
CA PHE A 90 -3.59 -4.03 14.28
C PHE A 90 -4.79 -3.38 14.95
N ASP A 91 -4.53 -2.40 15.79
CA ASP A 91 -5.55 -1.62 16.49
C ASP A 91 -6.01 -0.48 15.58
N LEU A 92 -7.29 -0.50 15.18
CA LEU A 92 -7.91 0.51 14.32
C LEU A 92 -8.62 1.62 15.12
N GLY A 93 -8.56 1.54 16.46
CA GLY A 93 -9.33 2.42 17.34
C GLY A 93 -10.76 1.90 17.59
N ASP A 94 -11.40 2.47 18.60
CA ASP A 94 -12.79 2.17 19.01
C ASP A 94 -13.08 0.67 19.22
N GLY A 95 -12.06 -0.11 19.59
CA GLY A 95 -12.18 -1.56 19.79
C GLY A 95 -12.20 -2.38 18.51
N ARG A 96 -12.01 -1.77 17.35
CA ARG A 96 -11.87 -2.46 16.06
C ARG A 96 -10.45 -2.98 15.89
N GLU A 97 -10.32 -4.18 15.38
CA GLU A 97 -9.02 -4.85 15.21
C GLU A 97 -8.97 -5.62 13.89
N ALA A 98 -7.85 -5.52 13.20
CA ALA A 98 -7.46 -6.44 12.14
C ALA A 98 -6.35 -7.37 12.63
N ARG A 99 -6.28 -8.59 12.11
CA ARG A 99 -5.33 -9.60 12.57
C ARG A 99 -4.68 -10.29 11.37
N ALA A 100 -3.35 -10.45 11.43
CA ALA A 100 -2.59 -11.17 10.44
C ALA A 100 -1.37 -11.84 11.07
N THR A 101 -0.92 -12.95 10.49
CA THR A 101 0.36 -13.57 10.88
C THR A 101 1.51 -12.85 10.19
N LEU A 102 2.68 -12.86 10.80
CA LEU A 102 3.89 -12.30 10.19
C LEU A 102 4.25 -12.99 8.86
N LYS A 103 3.82 -14.25 8.68
CA LYS A 103 3.95 -14.97 7.42
C LYS A 103 3.10 -14.34 6.31
N GLU A 104 1.83 -14.06 6.59
CA GLU A 104 0.95 -13.37 5.65
C GLU A 104 1.49 -11.98 5.29
N LEU A 105 2.08 -11.28 6.27
CA LEU A 105 2.68 -9.95 6.12
C LEU A 105 4.06 -9.96 5.45
N GLY A 106 4.60 -11.13 5.05
CA GLY A 106 5.86 -11.23 4.33
C GLY A 106 7.10 -10.90 5.19
N LEU A 107 7.14 -11.40 6.45
CA LEU A 107 8.29 -11.22 7.34
C LEU A 107 9.57 -11.65 6.65
N SER A 108 10.57 -10.79 6.66
CA SER A 108 11.89 -11.04 6.08
C SER A 108 13.00 -10.43 6.91
N VAL A 109 14.25 -10.83 6.67
CA VAL A 109 15.42 -10.20 7.29
C VAL A 109 15.93 -9.07 6.39
N LYS A 110 16.06 -7.88 6.96
CA LYS A 110 16.54 -6.70 6.23
C LYS A 110 17.98 -6.85 5.79
N GLU A 111 18.29 -6.62 4.51
CA GLU A 111 19.63 -6.69 3.93
C GLU A 111 20.36 -8.02 4.20
N LEU A 112 19.65 -9.15 4.15
CA LEU A 112 20.21 -10.47 4.46
C LEU A 112 21.45 -10.78 3.64
N ASP A 113 21.44 -10.58 2.33
CA ASP A 113 22.58 -10.80 1.42
C ASP A 113 23.86 -10.08 1.87
N LYS A 114 23.70 -8.84 2.33
CA LYS A 114 24.81 -8.02 2.81
C LYS A 114 25.39 -8.58 4.13
N ILE A 115 24.53 -9.04 5.02
CA ILE A 115 24.95 -9.65 6.28
C ILE A 115 25.67 -10.97 6.02
N ILE A 116 25.13 -11.81 5.12
CA ILE A 116 25.77 -13.06 4.68
C ILE A 116 27.15 -12.77 4.06
N GLY A 117 27.22 -11.79 3.15
CA GLY A 117 28.50 -11.38 2.57
C GLY A 117 29.53 -10.96 3.64
N GLN A 118 29.10 -10.27 4.68
CA GLN A 118 29.97 -9.91 5.81
C GLN A 118 30.41 -11.14 6.62
N ALA A 119 29.53 -12.11 6.81
CA ALA A 119 29.83 -13.36 7.51
C ALA A 119 30.83 -14.22 6.73
N VAL A 120 30.66 -14.36 5.41
CA VAL A 120 31.59 -15.07 4.51
C VAL A 120 32.97 -14.41 4.54
N ASP A 121 33.02 -13.09 4.53
CA ASP A 121 34.27 -12.31 4.51
C ASP A 121 34.98 -12.25 5.87
N TYR A 122 34.28 -12.57 6.94
CA TYR A 122 34.79 -12.45 8.28
C TYR A 122 35.99 -13.41 8.51
N GLY A 123 37.09 -12.85 8.99
CA GLY A 123 38.33 -13.58 9.19
C GLY A 123 39.15 -13.90 7.93
N LYS A 124 38.68 -13.45 6.73
CA LYS A 124 39.33 -13.71 5.46
C LYS A 124 39.80 -12.44 4.75
N LYS A 125 39.05 -11.35 4.86
CA LYS A 125 39.37 -10.03 4.29
C LYS A 125 40.12 -9.15 5.31
N GLY A 126 40.96 -8.24 4.82
CA GLY A 126 41.75 -7.32 5.64
C GLY A 126 43.25 -7.67 5.71
N SER A 127 43.90 -7.24 6.78
CA SER A 127 45.33 -7.56 6.96
C SER A 127 45.52 -9.03 7.36
N ARG A 128 46.55 -9.69 6.82
CA ARG A 128 46.87 -11.09 7.18
C ARG A 128 47.01 -11.34 8.67
N VAL A 129 47.49 -10.36 9.40
CA VAL A 129 47.65 -10.45 10.87
C VAL A 129 46.32 -10.45 11.57
N GLU A 130 45.38 -9.61 11.11
CA GLU A 130 44.04 -9.52 11.65
C GLU A 130 43.22 -10.78 11.34
N ALA A 131 43.23 -11.21 10.07
CA ALA A 131 42.60 -12.46 9.65
C ALA A 131 43.12 -13.65 10.50
N TYR A 132 44.45 -13.78 10.68
CA TYR A 132 45.03 -14.82 11.51
C TYR A 132 44.55 -14.76 12.96
N LYS A 133 44.45 -13.55 13.55
CA LYS A 133 43.96 -13.40 14.94
C LYS A 133 42.50 -13.87 15.06
N ILE A 134 41.63 -13.46 14.11
CA ILE A 134 40.23 -13.87 14.07
C ILE A 134 40.09 -15.39 13.96
N LEU A 135 40.82 -16.02 13.02
CA LEU A 135 40.79 -17.47 12.85
C LEU A 135 41.25 -18.22 14.09
N LYS A 136 42.33 -17.75 14.75
CA LYS A 136 42.80 -18.34 16.00
C LYS A 136 41.87 -18.09 17.20
N ALA A 137 41.08 -17.04 17.19
CA ALA A 137 40.04 -16.79 18.18
C ALA A 137 38.85 -17.75 17.96
N SER A 138 38.41 -17.91 16.70
CA SER A 138 37.37 -18.86 16.29
C SER A 138 37.73 -20.30 16.68
N GLU A 139 38.97 -20.79 16.38
CA GLU A 139 39.49 -22.12 16.83
C GLU A 139 39.43 -22.32 18.35
N LYS A 140 39.44 -21.26 19.15
CA LYS A 140 39.32 -21.28 20.61
C LYS A 140 37.87 -21.19 21.10
N GLY A 141 36.90 -21.15 20.18
CA GLY A 141 35.49 -21.06 20.50
C GLY A 141 34.96 -19.65 20.72
N GLU A 142 35.73 -18.60 20.33
CA GLU A 142 35.18 -17.24 20.33
C GLU A 142 34.09 -17.10 19.25
N GLN A 143 32.94 -16.55 19.63
CA GLN A 143 31.77 -16.36 18.73
C GLN A 143 31.71 -14.95 18.17
N LYS A 144 31.31 -14.84 16.89
CA LYS A 144 30.95 -13.60 16.23
C LYS A 144 29.50 -13.64 15.86
N ARG A 145 28.70 -12.68 16.37
CA ARG A 145 27.29 -12.53 15.98
C ARG A 145 27.13 -11.30 15.12
N PHE A 146 26.47 -11.49 13.97
CA PHE A 146 25.98 -10.42 13.10
C PHE A 146 24.52 -10.15 13.47
N PRO A 147 24.18 -8.94 13.93
CA PRO A 147 22.80 -8.62 14.29
C PRO A 147 21.93 -8.59 13.05
N ILE A 148 20.70 -9.08 13.17
CA ILE A 148 19.67 -8.98 12.15
C ILE A 148 18.56 -8.03 12.60
N ARG A 149 17.83 -7.50 11.62
CA ARG A 149 16.55 -6.80 11.81
C ARG A 149 15.52 -7.42 10.91
N TYR A 150 14.36 -7.66 11.44
CA TYR A 150 13.21 -8.11 10.67
C TYR A 150 12.50 -6.93 10.03
N GLN A 151 11.85 -7.17 8.91
CA GLN A 151 11.05 -6.17 8.20
C GLN A 151 9.88 -6.81 7.46
N VAL A 152 8.89 -5.98 7.17
CA VAL A 152 7.83 -6.22 6.19
C VAL A 152 7.83 -5.10 5.15
N THR A 153 7.21 -5.33 4.00
CA THR A 153 7.05 -4.29 2.96
C THR A 153 5.68 -3.64 3.05
N GLU A 154 5.56 -2.41 2.56
CA GLU A 154 4.26 -1.72 2.44
C GLU A 154 3.30 -2.54 1.56
N GLU A 155 3.80 -3.10 0.45
CA GLU A 155 3.02 -3.91 -0.48
C GLU A 155 2.40 -5.13 0.20
N SER A 156 3.20 -5.94 0.91
CA SER A 156 2.71 -7.15 1.60
C SER A 156 1.75 -6.83 2.75
N VAL A 157 2.00 -5.74 3.48
CA VAL A 157 1.08 -5.25 4.52
C VAL A 157 -0.24 -4.80 3.89
N GLY A 158 -0.15 -4.06 2.75
CA GLY A 158 -1.32 -3.56 2.02
C GLY A 158 -2.23 -4.67 1.50
N GLU A 159 -1.66 -5.67 0.82
CA GLU A 159 -2.42 -6.83 0.30
C GLU A 159 -3.26 -7.52 1.39
N VAL A 160 -2.69 -7.66 2.58
CA VAL A 160 -3.37 -8.34 3.69
C VAL A 160 -4.34 -7.44 4.40
N LEU A 161 -3.93 -6.22 4.77
CA LEU A 161 -4.74 -5.36 5.62
C LEU A 161 -5.95 -4.78 4.89
N LEU A 162 -5.86 -4.44 3.60
CA LEU A 162 -7.01 -3.96 2.83
C LEU A 162 -8.15 -4.98 2.84
N ALA A 163 -7.84 -6.27 2.69
CA ALA A 163 -8.84 -7.33 2.76
C ALA A 163 -9.37 -7.58 4.18
N ARG A 164 -8.57 -7.32 5.21
CA ARG A 164 -8.93 -7.58 6.62
C ARG A 164 -9.64 -6.40 7.28
N THR A 165 -9.54 -5.21 6.70
CA THR A 165 -10.20 -3.99 7.19
C THR A 165 -11.47 -3.64 6.42
N ASP A 166 -11.79 -4.42 5.39
CA ASP A 166 -13.04 -4.26 4.65
C ASP A 166 -14.26 -4.37 5.60
N GLY A 167 -15.12 -3.33 5.57
CA GLY A 167 -16.27 -3.20 6.48
C GLY A 167 -15.92 -2.87 7.93
N LEU A 168 -14.66 -2.69 8.29
CA LEU A 168 -14.24 -2.23 9.62
C LEU A 168 -13.98 -0.71 9.67
N LEU A 169 -13.66 -0.10 8.54
CA LEU A 169 -13.45 1.35 8.42
C LEU A 169 -14.75 2.05 8.08
N ASN A 170 -14.94 3.24 8.62
CA ASN A 170 -16.10 4.06 8.32
C ASN A 170 -15.99 4.61 6.89
N SER A 171 -17.01 4.37 6.07
CA SER A 171 -17.12 5.03 4.77
C SER A 171 -17.55 6.48 4.95
N PRO A 172 -17.04 7.42 4.15
CA PRO A 172 -17.51 8.80 4.20
C PRO A 172 -19.00 8.87 3.85
N GLN A 173 -19.74 9.72 4.54
CA GLN A 173 -21.15 9.96 4.30
C GLN A 173 -21.31 11.36 3.70
N ASN A 174 -21.91 11.45 2.52
CA ASN A 174 -22.17 12.72 1.88
C ASN A 174 -23.23 13.52 2.63
N ALA A 175 -23.07 14.83 2.65
CA ALA A 175 -24.16 15.73 3.03
C ALA A 175 -25.36 15.54 2.10
N ALA A 176 -26.56 15.70 2.63
CA ALA A 176 -27.81 15.52 1.89
C ALA A 176 -28.81 16.64 2.18
N LEU A 177 -29.60 17.00 1.16
CA LEU A 177 -30.77 17.84 1.33
C LEU A 177 -32.00 16.97 1.59
N THR A 178 -32.69 17.26 2.69
CA THR A 178 -34.00 16.65 2.97
C THR A 178 -35.09 17.71 2.98
N GLN A 179 -36.28 17.34 2.54
CA GLN A 179 -37.48 18.20 2.63
C GLN A 179 -38.42 17.65 3.72
N GLN A 180 -38.64 18.43 4.77
CA GLN A 180 -39.66 18.16 5.78
C GLN A 180 -40.63 19.34 5.81
N ASP A 181 -41.92 19.06 5.58
CA ASP A 181 -43.00 20.06 5.62
C ASP A 181 -42.79 21.30 4.71
N GLY A 182 -42.10 21.11 3.57
CA GLY A 182 -41.78 22.17 2.61
C GLY A 182 -40.59 23.05 3.01
N VAL A 183 -39.86 22.67 4.04
CA VAL A 183 -38.60 23.32 4.46
C VAL A 183 -37.41 22.40 4.09
N SER A 184 -36.47 22.94 3.33
CA SER A 184 -35.20 22.25 3.06
C SER A 184 -34.33 22.28 4.30
N ALA A 185 -33.78 21.13 4.67
CA ALA A 185 -32.81 21.01 5.74
C ALA A 185 -31.59 20.24 5.22
N VAL A 186 -30.40 20.67 5.61
CA VAL A 186 -29.14 19.98 5.30
C VAL A 186 -28.86 18.96 6.39
N ILE A 187 -28.58 17.72 5.99
CA ILE A 187 -27.92 16.71 6.84
C ILE A 187 -26.44 16.86 6.54
N GLY A 188 -25.62 17.11 7.56
CA GLY A 188 -24.16 17.30 7.41
C GLY A 188 -23.46 16.03 6.94
N ASP A 189 -22.31 16.21 6.33
CA ASP A 189 -21.40 15.12 5.95
C ASP A 189 -20.68 14.52 7.17
N GLU A 190 -20.26 13.27 7.04
CA GLU A 190 -19.38 12.62 8.00
C GLU A 190 -18.13 12.11 7.25
N PRO A 191 -16.92 12.45 7.74
CA PRO A 191 -15.70 11.95 7.13
C PRO A 191 -15.58 10.43 7.34
N GLY A 192 -15.02 9.76 6.34
CA GLY A 192 -14.66 8.36 6.42
C GLY A 192 -13.23 8.16 6.90
N GLU A 193 -12.81 6.91 6.89
CA GLU A 193 -11.47 6.47 7.27
C GLU A 193 -10.83 5.67 6.14
N ALA A 194 -9.53 5.89 5.93
CA ALA A 194 -8.68 5.05 5.07
C ALA A 194 -7.43 4.61 5.82
N LEU A 195 -6.94 3.44 5.51
CA LEU A 195 -5.70 2.94 6.11
C LEU A 195 -4.50 3.59 5.43
N ASP A 196 -3.66 4.32 6.20
CA ASP A 196 -2.32 4.71 5.75
C ASP A 196 -1.40 3.48 5.81
N LEU A 197 -1.27 2.80 4.66
CA LEU A 197 -0.48 1.58 4.54
C LEU A 197 1.00 1.82 4.81
N LYS A 198 1.52 2.95 4.35
CA LYS A 198 2.93 3.30 4.49
C LYS A 198 3.31 3.53 5.94
N GLU A 199 2.56 4.36 6.64
CA GLU A 199 2.82 4.66 8.05
C GLU A 199 2.50 3.44 8.93
N THR A 200 1.46 2.65 8.61
CA THR A 200 1.16 1.40 9.32
C THR A 200 2.28 0.36 9.16
N ALA A 201 2.84 0.21 7.94
CA ALA A 201 4.00 -0.65 7.72
C ALA A 201 5.26 -0.13 8.45
N ALA A 202 5.43 1.19 8.54
CA ALA A 202 6.54 1.81 9.29
C ALA A 202 6.42 1.53 10.79
N GLU A 203 5.23 1.67 11.38
CA GLU A 203 4.94 1.32 12.78
C GLU A 203 5.22 -0.16 13.09
N LEU A 204 4.81 -1.06 12.18
CA LEU A 204 5.10 -2.48 12.33
C LEU A 204 6.61 -2.75 12.25
N ASN A 205 7.32 -2.11 11.33
CA ASN A 205 8.78 -2.25 11.20
C ASN A 205 9.52 -1.71 12.43
N GLU A 206 9.06 -0.61 13.04
CA GLU A 206 9.60 -0.11 14.29
C GLU A 206 9.34 -1.11 15.43
N PHE A 207 8.12 -1.64 15.51
CA PHE A 207 7.80 -2.68 16.49
C PHE A 207 8.71 -3.91 16.34
N LEU A 208 8.88 -4.43 15.11
CA LEU A 208 9.73 -5.59 14.81
C LEU A 208 11.22 -5.32 15.11
N GLY A 209 11.71 -4.09 14.91
CA GLY A 209 13.11 -3.70 15.15
C GLY A 209 13.46 -3.53 16.60
N ASP A 210 12.61 -2.89 17.39
CA ASP A 210 12.98 -2.37 18.70
C ASP A 210 12.22 -3.03 19.88
N ARG A 211 11.00 -3.52 19.65
CA ARG A 211 10.10 -3.98 20.73
C ARG A 211 9.73 -5.46 20.64
N TRP A 212 9.87 -6.07 19.49
CA TRP A 212 9.42 -7.44 19.25
C TRP A 212 10.31 -8.48 19.94
N LYS A 213 9.70 -9.41 20.65
CA LYS A 213 10.38 -10.49 21.38
C LYS A 213 10.22 -11.85 20.72
N LYS A 214 9.93 -11.88 19.42
CA LYS A 214 9.61 -13.08 18.63
C LYS A 214 8.35 -13.81 19.12
N GLU A 215 7.41 -13.04 19.63
CA GLU A 215 6.07 -13.48 20.04
C GLU A 215 5.05 -12.57 19.39
N GLY A 216 3.76 -12.94 19.43
CA GLY A 216 2.68 -12.10 18.92
C GLY A 216 2.69 -10.68 19.51
N GLY A 217 2.10 -9.73 18.79
CA GLY A 217 2.14 -8.33 19.19
C GLY A 217 0.93 -7.53 18.78
N ARG A 218 0.84 -6.29 19.31
CA ARG A 218 -0.18 -5.30 18.95
C ARG A 218 0.53 -4.06 18.44
N VAL A 219 0.05 -3.55 17.30
CA VAL A 219 0.55 -2.36 16.62
C VAL A 219 -0.62 -1.44 16.31
N GLN A 220 -0.44 -0.15 16.46
CA GLN A 220 -1.45 0.82 16.05
C GLN A 220 -1.47 0.91 14.52
N ALA A 221 -2.64 0.71 13.92
CA ALA A 221 -2.84 1.07 12.52
C ALA A 221 -3.01 2.58 12.40
N VAL A 222 -2.43 3.17 11.37
CA VAL A 222 -2.56 4.60 11.09
C VAL A 222 -3.72 4.79 10.12
N LEU A 223 -4.67 5.64 10.49
CA LEU A 223 -5.85 5.95 9.70
C LEU A 223 -5.83 7.41 9.26
N ASP A 224 -6.10 7.63 7.98
CA ASP A 224 -6.35 8.94 7.40
C ASP A 224 -7.86 9.22 7.38
N GLN A 225 -8.24 10.48 7.50
CA GLN A 225 -9.60 10.91 7.24
C GLN A 225 -9.84 11.09 5.74
N VAL A 226 -10.91 10.48 5.24
CA VAL A 226 -11.39 10.65 3.86
C VAL A 226 -12.59 11.58 3.90
N GLN A 227 -12.50 12.70 3.22
CA GLN A 227 -13.62 13.64 3.12
C GLN A 227 -14.74 13.05 2.28
N ALA A 228 -15.97 13.41 2.60
CA ALA A 228 -17.12 13.13 1.76
C ALA A 228 -17.03 13.88 0.41
N ASP A 229 -17.61 13.30 -0.64
CA ASP A 229 -17.63 13.92 -1.96
C ASP A 229 -18.52 15.16 -2.03
N ILE A 230 -19.55 15.18 -1.16
CA ILE A 230 -20.49 16.31 -0.99
C ILE A 230 -20.45 16.70 0.47
N THR A 231 -20.04 17.92 0.73
CA THR A 231 -19.94 18.48 2.07
C THR A 231 -21.17 19.34 2.42
N GLU A 232 -21.36 19.60 3.71
CA GLU A 232 -22.38 20.56 4.14
C GLU A 232 -22.19 21.94 3.50
N GLU A 233 -20.93 22.38 3.29
CA GLU A 233 -20.58 23.64 2.64
C GLU A 233 -21.08 23.68 1.20
N ASP A 234 -20.96 22.58 0.44
CA ASP A 234 -21.45 22.47 -0.94
C ASP A 234 -22.98 22.68 -1.03
N LEU A 235 -23.73 22.32 0.01
CA LEU A 235 -25.20 22.39 0.04
C LEU A 235 -25.76 23.68 0.67
N GLN A 236 -24.95 24.46 1.38
CA GLN A 236 -25.42 25.66 2.06
C GLN A 236 -25.98 26.74 1.11
N GLU A 237 -25.49 26.79 -0.13
CA GLU A 237 -25.93 27.76 -1.14
C GLU A 237 -27.20 27.31 -1.90
N ILE A 238 -27.65 26.06 -1.69
CA ILE A 238 -28.82 25.48 -2.38
C ILE A 238 -30.08 25.72 -1.53
N THR A 239 -30.81 26.77 -1.84
CA THR A 239 -31.96 27.25 -1.05
C THR A 239 -33.30 27.13 -1.74
N ASP A 240 -33.34 27.16 -3.07
CA ASP A 240 -34.57 27.29 -3.86
C ASP A 240 -34.87 26.03 -4.68
N VAL A 241 -36.13 25.69 -4.79
CA VAL A 241 -36.63 24.65 -5.69
C VAL A 241 -36.80 25.24 -7.09
N LEU A 242 -35.94 24.88 -8.02
CA LEU A 242 -35.97 25.37 -9.40
C LEU A 242 -37.05 24.70 -10.24
N GLY A 243 -37.30 23.40 -10.03
CA GLY A 243 -38.30 22.65 -10.77
C GLY A 243 -38.66 21.35 -10.07
N THR A 244 -39.91 20.94 -10.21
CA THR A 244 -40.39 19.68 -9.66
C THR A 244 -41.35 19.01 -10.63
N TYR A 245 -41.34 17.70 -10.69
CA TYR A 245 -42.29 16.89 -11.47
C TYR A 245 -42.49 15.53 -10.85
N SER A 246 -43.68 14.96 -11.05
CA SER A 246 -44.02 13.63 -10.56
C SER A 246 -44.83 12.83 -11.58
N THR A 247 -44.67 11.52 -11.57
CA THR A 247 -45.45 10.57 -12.36
C THR A 247 -45.96 9.44 -11.48
N ASN A 248 -47.08 8.83 -11.85
CA ASN A 248 -47.67 7.76 -11.05
C ASN A 248 -47.34 6.39 -11.66
N TYR A 249 -46.85 5.47 -10.81
CA TYR A 249 -46.54 4.07 -11.17
C TYR A 249 -47.31 3.06 -10.31
N GLY A 250 -48.28 3.48 -9.51
CA GLY A 250 -49.01 2.66 -8.52
C GLY A 250 -49.72 1.43 -9.09
N THR A 251 -50.08 1.42 -10.38
CA THR A 251 -50.70 0.29 -11.08
C THR A 251 -49.73 -0.66 -11.74
N SER A 252 -48.44 -0.45 -11.56
CA SER A 252 -47.37 -1.30 -12.13
C SER A 252 -47.23 -2.62 -11.37
N SER A 253 -46.60 -3.63 -12.00
CA SER A 253 -46.17 -4.84 -11.31
C SER A 253 -45.14 -4.53 -10.22
N GLU A 254 -45.00 -5.39 -9.23
CA GLU A 254 -44.06 -5.18 -8.11
C GLU A 254 -42.60 -5.06 -8.62
N ALA A 255 -42.20 -5.88 -9.58
CA ALA A 255 -40.88 -5.80 -10.19
C ALA A 255 -40.62 -4.42 -10.86
N ARG A 256 -41.64 -3.89 -11.58
CA ARG A 256 -41.53 -2.58 -12.21
C ARG A 256 -41.50 -1.44 -11.17
N LYS A 257 -42.26 -1.57 -10.07
CA LYS A 257 -42.23 -0.58 -8.99
C LYS A 257 -40.82 -0.53 -8.38
N LYS A 258 -40.24 -1.70 -8.06
CA LYS A 258 -38.92 -1.81 -7.53
C LYS A 258 -37.87 -1.18 -8.45
N ASN A 259 -37.96 -1.38 -9.75
CA ASN A 259 -37.08 -0.73 -10.72
C ASN A 259 -37.20 0.80 -10.69
N VAL A 260 -38.43 1.34 -10.59
CA VAL A 260 -38.65 2.79 -10.50
C VAL A 260 -38.09 3.34 -9.19
N GLU A 261 -38.29 2.65 -8.06
CA GLU A 261 -37.75 3.00 -6.74
C GLU A 261 -36.22 2.98 -6.74
N SER A 262 -35.61 1.92 -7.31
CA SER A 262 -34.14 1.81 -7.42
C SER A 262 -33.58 2.94 -8.32
N GLY A 263 -34.20 3.20 -9.45
CA GLY A 263 -33.78 4.29 -10.34
C GLY A 263 -33.96 5.68 -9.73
N ALA A 264 -35.04 5.92 -8.98
CA ALA A 264 -35.19 7.16 -8.23
C ALA A 264 -34.08 7.33 -7.15
N GLY A 265 -33.74 6.24 -6.45
CA GLY A 265 -32.67 6.24 -5.47
C GLY A 265 -31.29 6.49 -6.09
N HIS A 266 -31.04 6.03 -7.32
CA HIS A 266 -29.76 6.30 -7.99
C HIS A 266 -29.59 7.75 -8.46
N ILE A 267 -30.67 8.47 -8.73
CA ILE A 267 -30.59 9.90 -9.07
C ILE A 267 -30.74 10.83 -7.87
N ASP A 268 -31.16 10.30 -6.73
CA ASP A 268 -31.25 11.07 -5.49
C ASP A 268 -29.88 11.43 -4.97
N GLY A 269 -29.71 12.65 -4.51
CA GLY A 269 -28.44 13.07 -3.91
C GLY A 269 -27.36 13.53 -4.90
N ILE A 270 -27.64 13.65 -6.19
CA ILE A 270 -26.66 14.11 -7.17
C ILE A 270 -26.47 15.61 -7.07
N LEU A 271 -25.24 16.05 -6.77
CA LEU A 271 -24.79 17.43 -6.85
C LEU A 271 -24.12 17.67 -8.21
N ILE A 272 -24.56 18.68 -8.95
CA ILE A 272 -24.10 18.99 -10.30
C ILE A 272 -23.53 20.39 -10.30
N ARG A 273 -22.22 20.50 -10.50
CA ARG A 273 -21.51 21.78 -10.48
C ARG A 273 -21.75 22.58 -11.76
N PRO A 274 -21.56 23.93 -11.75
CA PRO A 274 -21.69 24.75 -12.94
C PRO A 274 -20.90 24.22 -14.13
N GLY A 275 -21.57 24.07 -15.27
CA GLY A 275 -21.01 23.56 -16.52
C GLY A 275 -20.86 22.03 -16.60
N GLU A 276 -21.14 21.30 -15.54
CA GLU A 276 -21.10 19.84 -15.52
C GLU A 276 -22.28 19.25 -16.32
N GLU A 277 -21.99 18.18 -17.07
CA GLU A 277 -22.98 17.43 -17.86
C GLU A 277 -23.17 16.04 -17.27
N ILE A 278 -24.41 15.62 -17.11
CA ILE A 278 -24.81 14.33 -16.58
C ILE A 278 -25.43 13.48 -17.66
N SER A 279 -24.99 12.21 -17.75
CA SER A 279 -25.63 11.14 -18.50
C SER A 279 -26.54 10.34 -17.58
N VAL A 280 -27.82 10.33 -17.85
CA VAL A 280 -28.80 9.57 -17.04
C VAL A 280 -28.60 8.07 -17.22
N ASN A 281 -28.16 7.63 -18.40
CA ASN A 281 -27.77 6.22 -18.58
C ASN A 281 -26.60 5.81 -17.68
N GLU A 282 -25.59 6.64 -17.56
CA GLU A 282 -24.42 6.34 -16.69
C GLU A 282 -24.83 6.26 -15.22
N VAL A 283 -25.66 7.19 -14.77
CA VAL A 283 -26.17 7.23 -13.39
C VAL A 283 -27.01 6.00 -13.07
N LEU A 284 -27.89 5.58 -13.98
CA LEU A 284 -28.83 4.47 -13.77
C LEU A 284 -28.25 3.08 -14.12
N SER A 285 -27.09 3.01 -14.81
CA SER A 285 -26.40 1.75 -15.07
C SER A 285 -25.71 1.25 -13.77
N LEU A 286 -25.39 -0.02 -13.58
CA LEU A 286 -25.69 -1.19 -14.37
C LEU A 286 -27.06 -1.77 -13.96
N TYR A 287 -27.84 -2.21 -14.92
CA TYR A 287 -29.14 -2.84 -14.66
C TYR A 287 -28.96 -4.28 -14.21
N THR A 288 -28.60 -4.48 -12.93
CA THR A 288 -28.34 -5.80 -12.32
C THR A 288 -29.17 -5.99 -11.04
N PRO A 289 -29.38 -7.24 -10.60
CA PRO A 289 -30.05 -7.51 -9.32
C PRO A 289 -29.35 -6.89 -8.10
N GLU A 290 -28.01 -6.79 -8.15
CA GLU A 290 -27.20 -6.19 -7.09
C GLU A 290 -27.49 -4.70 -6.95
N ASN A 291 -27.81 -4.01 -8.06
CA ASN A 291 -28.23 -2.62 -8.08
C ASN A 291 -29.75 -2.44 -7.88
N GLY A 292 -30.44 -3.50 -7.45
CA GLY A 292 -31.84 -3.45 -7.08
C GLY A 292 -32.82 -3.59 -8.26
N TYR A 293 -32.36 -3.98 -9.46
CA TYR A 293 -33.22 -4.11 -10.63
C TYR A 293 -33.72 -5.56 -10.82
N GLU A 294 -34.93 -5.65 -11.40
CA GLU A 294 -35.61 -6.91 -11.73
C GLU A 294 -36.09 -6.90 -13.19
N ASN A 295 -36.38 -8.10 -13.72
CA ASN A 295 -37.04 -8.21 -15.02
C ASN A 295 -38.47 -7.68 -14.94
N ALA A 296 -38.82 -6.78 -15.83
CA ALA A 296 -40.17 -6.22 -15.95
C ALA A 296 -40.44 -5.79 -17.40
N PRO A 297 -41.73 -5.59 -17.78
CA PRO A 297 -42.08 -5.18 -19.10
C PRO A 297 -41.44 -3.85 -19.52
N SER A 298 -40.84 -3.82 -20.70
CA SER A 298 -40.24 -2.66 -21.36
C SER A 298 -40.57 -2.63 -22.84
N TYR A 299 -40.38 -1.48 -23.48
CA TYR A 299 -40.58 -1.31 -24.92
C TYR A 299 -39.29 -1.54 -25.69
N ALA A 300 -39.30 -2.50 -26.63
CA ALA A 300 -38.23 -2.74 -27.59
C ALA A 300 -38.77 -2.61 -29.01
N GLY A 301 -38.46 -1.51 -29.68
CA GLY A 301 -39.12 -1.17 -30.95
C GLY A 301 -40.62 -0.99 -30.76
N ASN A 302 -41.43 -1.81 -31.44
CA ASN A 302 -42.88 -1.78 -31.37
C ASN A 302 -43.48 -2.94 -30.55
N GLU A 303 -42.68 -3.61 -29.75
CA GLU A 303 -43.11 -4.78 -28.96
C GLU A 303 -42.85 -4.52 -27.46
N VAL A 304 -43.65 -5.21 -26.64
CA VAL A 304 -43.42 -5.25 -25.19
C VAL A 304 -42.61 -6.51 -24.89
N VAL A 305 -41.42 -6.35 -24.26
CA VAL A 305 -40.52 -7.43 -23.89
C VAL A 305 -40.21 -7.37 -22.39
N GLU A 306 -39.89 -8.50 -21.81
CA GLU A 306 -39.33 -8.56 -20.44
C GLU A 306 -37.84 -8.23 -20.50
N SER A 307 -37.40 -7.22 -19.75
CA SER A 307 -36.00 -6.84 -19.64
C SER A 307 -35.65 -6.35 -18.24
N MET A 308 -34.38 -6.53 -17.88
CA MET A 308 -33.85 -5.97 -16.64
C MET A 308 -34.02 -4.45 -16.64
N GLY A 309 -34.48 -3.88 -15.54
CA GLY A 309 -34.73 -2.44 -15.42
C GLY A 309 -35.99 -1.94 -16.17
N GLY A 310 -36.91 -2.82 -16.56
CA GLY A 310 -38.19 -2.39 -17.16
C GLY A 310 -38.92 -1.37 -16.28
N GLY A 311 -39.18 -0.17 -16.82
CA GLY A 311 -39.76 0.97 -16.07
C GLY A 311 -38.83 2.17 -15.89
N ILE A 312 -37.53 2.04 -16.05
CA ILE A 312 -36.54 3.09 -15.86
C ILE A 312 -36.77 4.34 -16.71
N CYS A 313 -37.28 4.20 -17.95
CA CYS A 313 -37.64 5.35 -18.77
C CYS A 313 -38.71 6.25 -18.12
N GLN A 314 -39.45 5.78 -17.12
CA GLN A 314 -40.36 6.65 -16.37
C GLN A 314 -39.58 7.55 -15.42
N VAL A 315 -38.47 7.06 -14.82
CA VAL A 315 -37.57 7.86 -13.99
C VAL A 315 -36.90 8.95 -14.83
N SER A 316 -36.29 8.60 -15.97
CA SER A 316 -35.66 9.59 -16.86
C SER A 316 -36.66 10.61 -17.39
N THR A 317 -37.91 10.18 -17.72
CA THR A 317 -38.97 11.09 -18.15
C THR A 317 -39.41 12.05 -17.03
N THR A 318 -39.52 11.55 -15.81
CA THR A 318 -39.86 12.39 -14.64
C THR A 318 -38.78 13.43 -14.40
N LEU A 319 -37.51 13.02 -14.38
CA LEU A 319 -36.38 13.93 -14.28
C LEU A 319 -36.32 14.96 -15.40
N TYR A 320 -36.52 14.53 -16.67
CA TYR A 320 -36.54 15.42 -17.82
C TYR A 320 -37.55 16.56 -17.65
N ASN A 321 -38.74 16.25 -17.16
CA ASN A 321 -39.75 17.28 -16.93
C ASN A 321 -39.41 18.23 -15.79
N ALA A 322 -38.80 17.72 -14.69
CA ALA A 322 -38.32 18.59 -13.63
C ALA A 322 -37.22 19.54 -14.13
N LEU A 323 -36.26 19.03 -14.95
CA LEU A 323 -35.21 19.83 -15.58
C LEU A 323 -35.78 20.92 -16.52
N LEU A 324 -36.84 20.60 -17.28
CA LEU A 324 -37.51 21.59 -18.13
C LEU A 324 -38.14 22.73 -17.31
N TYR A 325 -38.75 22.41 -16.15
CA TYR A 325 -39.28 23.45 -15.25
C TYR A 325 -38.19 24.25 -14.57
N ALA A 326 -37.03 23.66 -14.36
CA ALA A 326 -35.85 24.32 -13.82
C ALA A 326 -35.03 25.10 -14.85
N GLU A 327 -35.44 25.11 -16.13
CA GLU A 327 -34.76 25.76 -17.26
C GLU A 327 -33.31 25.28 -17.46
N ILE A 328 -33.03 24.01 -17.10
CA ILE A 328 -31.72 23.37 -17.25
C ILE A 328 -31.50 22.95 -18.71
N GLU A 329 -30.30 23.16 -19.23
CA GLU A 329 -29.93 22.83 -20.60
C GLU A 329 -30.00 21.33 -20.86
N ILE A 330 -30.86 20.88 -21.75
CA ILE A 330 -30.94 19.49 -22.22
C ILE A 330 -30.03 19.33 -23.44
N THR A 331 -28.95 18.53 -23.30
CA THR A 331 -27.95 18.34 -24.37
C THR A 331 -28.25 17.12 -25.24
N GLU A 332 -28.94 16.10 -24.69
CA GLU A 332 -29.42 14.93 -25.44
C GLU A 332 -30.77 14.45 -24.91
N ARG A 333 -31.71 14.14 -25.81
CA ARG A 333 -33.02 13.56 -25.46
C ARG A 333 -33.56 12.75 -26.63
N HIS A 334 -34.08 11.59 -26.31
CA HIS A 334 -34.75 10.72 -27.27
C HIS A 334 -36.21 10.47 -26.89
N GLU A 335 -37.06 10.31 -27.90
CA GLU A 335 -38.45 9.93 -27.71
C GLU A 335 -38.63 8.40 -27.66
N HIS A 336 -39.71 7.93 -27.07
CA HIS A 336 -40.13 6.54 -27.17
C HIS A 336 -40.66 6.23 -28.58
N SER A 337 -40.52 4.99 -29.03
CA SER A 337 -41.10 4.50 -30.28
C SER A 337 -42.62 4.35 -30.21
N MET A 338 -43.18 4.24 -29.00
CA MET A 338 -44.61 4.12 -28.71
C MET A 338 -45.03 5.12 -27.65
N MET A 339 -46.31 5.57 -27.71
CA MET A 339 -46.82 6.52 -26.70
C MET A 339 -46.81 5.88 -25.31
N VAL A 340 -46.28 6.58 -24.35
CA VAL A 340 -46.29 6.21 -22.93
C VAL A 340 -47.48 6.88 -22.22
N GLY A 341 -48.06 6.21 -21.24
CA GLY A 341 -49.28 6.66 -20.59
C GLY A 341 -49.10 7.47 -19.30
N TYR A 342 -47.87 7.68 -18.87
CA TYR A 342 -47.55 8.36 -17.60
C TYR A 342 -47.13 9.83 -17.76
N VAL A 343 -47.10 10.33 -19.02
CA VAL A 343 -46.75 11.71 -19.33
C VAL A 343 -47.49 12.12 -20.61
N ASP A 344 -47.72 13.41 -20.82
CA ASP A 344 -48.30 13.96 -22.05
C ASP A 344 -47.36 13.74 -23.25
N PRO A 345 -47.95 13.66 -24.49
CA PRO A 345 -47.15 13.51 -25.70
C PRO A 345 -46.04 14.58 -25.83
N SER A 346 -44.87 14.17 -26.34
CA SER A 346 -43.67 14.98 -26.53
C SER A 346 -42.95 15.42 -25.23
N ARG A 347 -43.37 14.93 -24.08
CA ARG A 347 -42.72 15.20 -22.78
C ARG A 347 -41.97 13.99 -22.21
N ASP A 348 -41.82 12.96 -22.98
CA ASP A 348 -41.11 11.76 -22.61
C ASP A 348 -39.61 11.87 -22.91
N ALA A 349 -38.79 11.09 -22.17
CA ALA A 349 -37.35 10.91 -22.41
C ALA A 349 -37.02 9.41 -22.28
N ALA A 350 -36.80 8.78 -23.44
CA ALA A 350 -36.44 7.38 -23.49
C ALA A 350 -34.94 7.21 -23.35
N ILE A 351 -34.51 6.24 -22.53
CA ILE A 351 -33.13 5.83 -22.39
C ILE A 351 -32.97 4.34 -22.73
N ALA A 352 -31.86 3.99 -23.32
CA ALA A 352 -31.49 2.61 -23.63
C ALA A 352 -29.95 2.53 -23.72
N GLU A 353 -29.36 1.62 -23.01
CA GLU A 353 -27.89 1.48 -22.93
C GLU A 353 -27.24 1.43 -24.31
N GLY A 354 -26.28 2.32 -24.55
CA GLY A 354 -25.55 2.44 -25.82
C GLY A 354 -26.34 2.96 -27.03
N LEU A 355 -27.64 3.28 -26.88
CA LEU A 355 -28.51 3.68 -28.00
C LEU A 355 -29.23 5.01 -27.82
N LYS A 356 -29.75 5.28 -26.63
CA LYS A 356 -30.50 6.49 -26.28
C LYS A 356 -30.13 6.96 -24.91
N ASP A 357 -29.94 8.26 -24.74
CA ASP A 357 -29.66 8.86 -23.45
C ASP A 357 -30.53 10.11 -23.21
N LEU A 358 -30.62 10.48 -21.95
CA LEU A 358 -31.01 11.81 -21.52
C LEU A 358 -29.76 12.44 -20.92
N LYS A 359 -29.24 13.50 -21.57
CA LYS A 359 -28.14 14.28 -21.02
C LYS A 359 -28.56 15.71 -20.79
N PHE A 360 -28.04 16.28 -19.74
CA PHE A 360 -28.32 17.67 -19.39
C PHE A 360 -27.08 18.28 -18.72
N ARG A 361 -26.97 19.60 -18.83
CA ARG A 361 -25.84 20.36 -18.28
C ARG A 361 -26.35 21.43 -17.34
N ASN A 362 -25.71 21.58 -16.20
CA ASN A 362 -25.95 22.71 -15.34
C ASN A 362 -25.45 24.00 -16.03
N ASN A 363 -26.34 24.78 -16.58
CA ASN A 363 -26.08 26.06 -17.26
C ASN A 363 -26.17 27.27 -16.31
N LEU A 364 -26.31 27.05 -15.01
CA LEU A 364 -26.38 28.08 -13.98
C LEU A 364 -24.98 28.40 -13.42
N GLU A 365 -24.87 29.50 -12.67
CA GLU A 365 -23.63 29.90 -12.00
C GLU A 365 -23.41 29.16 -10.70
N ASN A 366 -24.45 28.58 -10.09
CA ASN A 366 -24.43 27.84 -8.82
C ASN A 366 -24.65 26.34 -9.04
N PRO A 367 -24.24 25.47 -8.12
CA PRO A 367 -24.53 24.05 -8.17
C PRO A 367 -26.05 23.79 -8.06
N ILE A 368 -26.50 22.70 -8.65
CA ILE A 368 -27.88 22.19 -8.49
C ILE A 368 -27.81 20.80 -7.83
N TYR A 369 -28.84 20.46 -7.08
CA TYR A 369 -28.98 19.20 -6.38
C TYR A 369 -30.29 18.53 -6.75
N ILE A 370 -30.24 17.23 -7.03
CA ILE A 370 -31.45 16.47 -7.40
C ILE A 370 -31.94 15.71 -6.16
N VAL A 371 -33.23 15.87 -5.87
CA VAL A 371 -33.95 15.08 -4.87
C VAL A 371 -34.90 14.13 -5.59
N GLY A 372 -34.60 12.83 -5.54
CA GLY A 372 -35.41 11.76 -6.14
C GLY A 372 -36.20 11.01 -5.06
N THR A 373 -37.51 10.96 -5.19
CA THR A 373 -38.38 10.21 -4.29
C THR A 373 -39.30 9.28 -5.05
N ALA A 374 -39.60 8.09 -4.50
CA ALA A 374 -40.49 7.10 -5.10
C ALA A 374 -41.41 6.41 -4.11
#